data_e3566d8e2e33aeddaf96a409d9887f6f
#
_entry.id   e3566d8e2e33aeddaf96a409d9887f6f
#
_cell.length_a   1.000
_cell.length_b   1.000
_cell.length_c   1.000
_cell.angle_alpha   90.00
_cell.angle_beta   90.00
_cell.angle_gamma   90.00
#
_symmetry.space_group_name_H-M   'P 1'
#
loop_
_entity.id
_entity.type
_entity.pdbx_description
1 polymer ?
#
loop_
_entity_poly.entity_id
_entity_poly.type
_entity_poly.pdbx_seq_one_letter_code
_entity_poly.pdbx_strand_id
1 'polypeptide(L)'
;MKILNIHKTVSADQLLKLLQQKLNPSFKQQRQSDVIFTIENKRSFVEISQPDLYEGFLFRIEIKGTELLITRSEHYVDDVNSLTLESILNSLFEELADDGRVTLVLEG
;
A
#
# COMPACT_ATOMS: atom_id res chain seq x y z
N MET A 1 1.48 10.30 -8.43
CA MET A 1 2.10 9.97 -7.13
C MET A 1 1.34 10.65 -6.01
N LYS A 2 1.11 9.94 -4.93
CA LYS A 2 0.48 10.48 -3.73
C LYS A 2 1.50 10.49 -2.61
N ILE A 3 1.60 11.58 -1.85
CA ILE A 3 2.51 11.69 -0.72
C ILE A 3 1.70 11.91 0.55
N LEU A 4 1.89 11.02 1.52
CA LEU A 4 1.24 11.10 2.82
C LEU A 4 2.29 11.32 3.90
N ASN A 5 2.02 12.22 4.83
CA ASN A 5 2.83 12.38 6.04
C ASN A 5 2.14 11.64 7.18
N ILE A 6 2.83 10.67 7.77
CA ILE A 6 2.32 9.86 8.86
C ILE A 6 2.84 10.33 10.23
N HIS A 7 3.60 11.41 10.27
CA HIS A 7 4.09 12.08 11.48
C HIS A 7 4.93 11.19 12.40
N LYS A 8 5.52 10.14 11.84
CA LYS A 8 6.34 9.17 12.55
C LYS A 8 7.30 8.54 11.57
N THR A 9 8.55 8.33 11.97
CA THR A 9 9.51 7.61 11.14
C THR A 9 9.18 6.11 11.20
N VAL A 10 9.17 5.47 10.02
CA VAL A 10 8.87 4.04 9.87
C VAL A 10 9.92 3.45 8.93
N SER A 11 10.41 2.26 9.28
CA SER A 11 11.32 1.53 8.39
C SER A 11 10.55 0.76 7.31
N ALA A 12 11.25 0.44 6.22
CA ALA A 12 10.70 -0.43 5.19
C ALA A 12 10.29 -1.79 5.75
N ASP A 13 11.06 -2.32 6.73
CA ASP A 13 10.73 -3.59 7.37
C ASP A 13 9.43 -3.52 8.17
N GLN A 14 9.18 -2.43 8.87
CA GLN A 14 7.93 -2.23 9.61
C GLN A 14 6.73 -2.19 8.67
N LEU A 15 6.85 -1.45 7.58
CA LEU A 15 5.81 -1.39 6.56
C LEU A 15 5.58 -2.76 5.93
N LEU A 16 6.66 -3.44 5.53
CA LEU A 16 6.58 -4.76 4.92
C LEU A 16 5.87 -5.77 5.82
N LYS A 17 6.25 -5.82 7.10
CA LYS A 17 5.63 -6.72 8.07
C LYS A 17 4.14 -6.46 8.24
N LEU A 18 3.76 -5.20 8.36
CA LEU A 18 2.36 -4.83 8.51
C LEU A 18 1.54 -5.28 7.28
N LEU A 19 2.05 -4.99 6.10
CA LEU A 19 1.36 -5.37 4.86
C LEU A 19 1.28 -6.89 4.71
N GLN A 20 2.36 -7.61 4.99
CA GLN A 20 2.37 -9.07 4.90
C GLN A 20 1.40 -9.72 5.89
N GLN A 21 1.23 -9.13 7.07
CA GLN A 21 0.33 -9.65 8.08
C GLN A 21 -1.14 -9.35 7.81
N LYS A 22 -1.45 -8.18 7.24
CA LYS A 22 -2.82 -7.65 7.24
C LYS A 22 -3.44 -7.45 5.87
N LEU A 23 -2.66 -7.26 4.81
CA LEU A 23 -3.21 -6.90 3.51
C LEU A 23 -4.11 -8.01 2.94
N ASN A 24 -3.58 -9.22 2.79
CA ASN A 24 -4.31 -10.33 2.20
C ASN A 24 -5.52 -10.77 3.04
N PRO A 25 -5.42 -10.89 4.37
CA PRO A 25 -6.59 -11.19 5.19
C PRO A 25 -7.68 -10.13 5.06
N SER A 26 -7.32 -8.86 5.02
CA SER A 26 -8.30 -7.76 4.88
C SER A 26 -8.97 -7.80 3.50
N PHE A 27 -8.20 -8.06 2.46
CA PHE A 27 -8.73 -8.17 1.10
C PHE A 27 -9.72 -9.33 0.99
N LYS A 28 -9.35 -10.49 1.51
CA LYS A 28 -10.21 -11.68 1.51
C LYS A 28 -11.53 -11.40 2.23
N GLN A 29 -11.46 -10.72 3.36
CA GLN A 29 -12.64 -10.37 4.14
C GLN A 29 -13.57 -9.43 3.37
N GLN A 30 -13.02 -8.41 2.71
CA GLN A 30 -13.82 -7.41 2.00
C GLN A 30 -14.37 -7.90 0.67
N ARG A 31 -13.58 -8.68 -0.08
CA ARG A 31 -13.95 -9.12 -1.42
C ARG A 31 -14.43 -10.57 -1.48
N GLN A 32 -14.22 -11.33 -0.40
CA GLN A 32 -14.53 -12.77 -0.35
C GLN A 32 -13.93 -13.50 -1.55
N SER A 33 -12.68 -13.16 -1.87
CA SER A 33 -11.95 -13.64 -3.02
C SER A 33 -10.68 -14.36 -2.57
N ASP A 34 -10.24 -15.35 -3.34
CA ASP A 34 -9.02 -16.11 -3.08
C ASP A 34 -7.77 -15.44 -3.69
N VAL A 35 -7.90 -14.23 -4.18
CA VAL A 35 -6.76 -13.47 -4.72
C VAL A 35 -5.75 -13.17 -3.62
N ILE A 36 -4.51 -13.56 -3.85
CA ILE A 36 -3.40 -13.33 -2.90
C ILE A 36 -2.39 -12.42 -3.58
N PHE A 37 -2.12 -11.28 -2.95
CA PHE A 37 -1.15 -10.32 -3.46
C PHE A 37 0.25 -10.62 -2.97
N THR A 38 1.23 -10.43 -3.84
CA THR A 38 2.65 -10.54 -3.52
C THR A 38 3.12 -9.19 -2.99
N ILE A 39 3.78 -9.21 -1.83
CA ILE A 39 4.29 -8.00 -1.18
C ILE A 39 5.78 -8.20 -1.01
N GLU A 40 6.58 -7.38 -1.68
CA GLU A 40 8.03 -7.52 -1.71
C GLU A 40 8.74 -6.22 -1.36
N ASN A 41 9.83 -6.34 -0.60
CA ASN A 41 10.74 -5.23 -0.37
C ASN A 41 11.75 -5.20 -1.51
N LYS A 42 11.59 -4.23 -2.40
CA LYS A 42 12.56 -3.95 -3.46
C LYS A 42 13.59 -2.96 -2.90
N ARG A 43 14.63 -2.66 -3.68
CA ARG A 43 15.78 -1.88 -3.20
C ARG A 43 15.40 -0.54 -2.57
N SER A 44 14.42 0.18 -3.12
CA SER A 44 14.04 1.52 -2.64
C SER A 44 12.54 1.68 -2.38
N PHE A 45 11.75 0.61 -2.51
CA PHE A 45 10.31 0.67 -2.28
C PHE A 45 9.75 -0.71 -1.92
N VAL A 46 8.56 -0.70 -1.32
CA VAL A 46 7.76 -1.91 -1.12
C VAL A 46 6.78 -1.99 -2.27
N GLU A 47 6.72 -3.15 -2.92
CA GLU A 47 5.89 -3.35 -4.12
C GLU A 47 4.79 -4.36 -3.85
N ILE A 48 3.59 -4.05 -4.33
CA ILE A 48 2.44 -4.94 -4.27
C ILE A 48 2.07 -5.32 -5.70
N SER A 49 2.01 -6.63 -5.97
CA SER A 49 1.72 -7.16 -7.28
C SER A 49 0.87 -8.42 -7.21
N GLN A 50 0.30 -8.80 -8.36
CA GLN A 50 -0.39 -10.08 -8.53
C GLN A 50 -0.20 -10.52 -9.99
N PRO A 51 0.94 -11.17 -10.29
CA PRO A 51 1.32 -11.44 -11.67
C PRO A 51 0.41 -12.42 -12.42
N ASP A 52 -0.40 -13.21 -11.71
CA ASP A 52 -1.37 -14.10 -12.35
C ASP A 52 -2.55 -13.33 -12.95
N LEU A 53 -2.83 -12.14 -12.45
CA LEU A 53 -3.98 -11.33 -12.86
C LEU A 53 -3.58 -10.02 -13.53
N TYR A 54 -2.43 -9.46 -13.17
CA TYR A 54 -2.02 -8.13 -13.59
C TYR A 54 -0.58 -8.12 -14.06
N GLU A 55 -0.32 -7.41 -15.13
CA GLU A 55 1.02 -7.16 -15.60
C GLU A 55 1.63 -6.00 -14.81
N GLY A 56 2.85 -6.20 -14.30
CA GLY A 56 3.56 -5.19 -13.53
C GLY A 56 3.03 -5.05 -12.11
N PHE A 57 3.39 -3.95 -11.48
CA PHE A 57 2.99 -3.66 -10.10
C PHE A 57 1.59 -3.04 -10.04
N LEU A 58 0.96 -3.16 -8.88
CA LEU A 58 -0.27 -2.43 -8.57
C LEU A 58 0.04 -1.17 -7.76
N PHE A 59 0.86 -1.31 -6.72
CA PHE A 59 1.29 -0.19 -5.88
C PHE A 59 2.76 -0.31 -5.54
N ARG A 60 3.43 0.83 -5.45
CA ARG A 60 4.79 0.97 -4.92
C ARG A 60 4.77 2.03 -3.84
N ILE A 61 5.44 1.75 -2.73
CA ILE A 61 5.48 2.64 -1.58
C ILE A 61 6.95 2.87 -1.20
N GLU A 62 7.41 4.11 -1.33
CA GLU A 62 8.73 4.52 -0.90
C GLU A 62 8.61 5.30 0.40
N ILE A 63 9.54 5.09 1.32
CA ILE A 63 9.56 5.79 2.61
C ILE A 63 10.64 6.86 2.58
N LYS A 64 10.28 8.08 2.95
CA LYS A 64 11.19 9.20 3.06
C LYS A 64 10.91 9.95 4.36
N GLY A 65 11.71 9.69 5.40
CA GLY A 65 11.49 10.30 6.71
C GLY A 65 10.15 9.91 7.28
N THR A 66 9.25 10.86 7.47
CA THR A 66 7.88 10.64 7.95
C THR A 66 6.87 10.54 6.81
N GLU A 67 7.34 10.54 5.56
CA GLU A 67 6.47 10.54 4.39
C GLU A 67 6.46 9.21 3.68
N LEU A 68 5.29 8.83 3.17
CA LEU A 68 5.09 7.70 2.29
C LEU A 68 4.79 8.22 0.89
N LEU A 69 5.62 7.83 -0.08
CA LEU A 69 5.44 8.18 -1.49
C LEU A 69 4.82 6.98 -2.19
N ILE A 70 3.58 7.12 -2.61
CA ILE A 70 2.78 6.02 -3.13
C ILE A 70 2.56 6.21 -4.62
N THR A 71 2.99 5.23 -5.41
CA THR A 71 2.76 5.19 -6.86
C THR A 71 1.75 4.09 -7.15
N ARG A 72 0.62 4.46 -7.76
CA ARG A 72 -0.40 3.51 -8.22
C ARG A 72 -0.18 3.24 -9.69
N SER A 73 -0.37 1.99 -10.12
CA SER A 73 -0.32 1.65 -11.53
C SER A 73 -1.43 2.38 -12.29
N GLU A 74 -1.07 3.04 -13.38
CA GLU A 74 -2.04 3.74 -14.23
C GLU A 74 -2.90 2.79 -15.06
N HIS A 75 -2.46 1.54 -15.21
CA HIS A 75 -3.18 0.54 -16.02
C HIS A 75 -4.43 0.00 -15.33
N TYR A 76 -4.52 0.12 -14.01
CA TYR A 76 -5.58 -0.53 -13.22
C TYR A 76 -6.35 0.44 -12.34
N VAL A 77 -6.41 1.72 -12.73
CA VAL A 77 -7.02 2.78 -11.92
C VAL A 77 -8.52 2.55 -11.66
N ASP A 78 -9.21 1.92 -12.59
CA ASP A 78 -10.65 1.65 -12.47
C ASP A 78 -10.96 0.20 -12.07
N ASP A 79 -9.92 -0.59 -11.80
CA ASP A 79 -10.09 -1.98 -11.41
C ASP A 79 -10.60 -2.10 -9.99
N VAL A 80 -11.64 -2.91 -9.78
CA VAL A 80 -12.28 -3.08 -8.47
C VAL A 80 -11.29 -3.58 -7.42
N ASN A 81 -10.42 -4.52 -7.78
CA ASN A 81 -9.43 -5.04 -6.84
C ASN A 81 -8.40 -3.97 -6.47
N SER A 82 -7.97 -3.17 -7.43
CA SER A 82 -7.04 -2.07 -7.18
C SER A 82 -7.66 -1.01 -6.26
N LEU A 83 -8.92 -0.65 -6.48
CA LEU A 83 -9.65 0.30 -5.63
C LEU A 83 -9.81 -0.23 -4.20
N THR A 84 -10.12 -1.51 -4.05
CA THR A 84 -10.22 -2.15 -2.74
C THR A 84 -8.87 -2.15 -2.03
N LEU A 85 -7.79 -2.47 -2.75
CA LEU A 85 -6.44 -2.41 -2.20
C LEU A 85 -6.09 -1.01 -1.70
N GLU A 86 -6.41 0.03 -2.47
CA GLU A 86 -6.13 1.41 -2.06
C GLU A 86 -6.82 1.74 -0.75
N SER A 87 -8.08 1.35 -0.61
CA SER A 87 -8.84 1.56 0.62
C SER A 87 -8.20 0.84 1.81
N ILE A 88 -7.78 -0.40 1.63
CA ILE A 88 -7.10 -1.17 2.68
C ILE A 88 -5.76 -0.52 3.04
N LEU A 89 -4.97 -0.11 2.05
CA LEU A 89 -3.69 0.54 2.28
C LEU A 89 -3.85 1.82 3.09
N ASN A 90 -4.84 2.64 2.77
CA ASN A 90 -5.10 3.87 3.52
C ASN A 90 -5.39 3.57 4.99
N SER A 91 -6.17 2.53 5.28
CA SER A 91 -6.45 2.10 6.66
C SER A 91 -5.18 1.63 7.37
N LEU A 92 -4.33 0.87 6.68
CA LEU A 92 -3.08 0.38 7.26
C LEU A 92 -2.08 1.51 7.49
N PHE A 93 -2.05 2.52 6.64
CA PHE A 93 -1.22 3.70 6.86
C PHE A 93 -1.64 4.46 8.12
N GLU A 94 -2.92 4.52 8.42
CA GLU A 94 -3.42 5.10 9.67
C GLU A 94 -2.89 4.32 10.88
N GLU A 95 -2.80 3.00 10.80
CA GLU A 95 -2.20 2.19 11.87
C GLU A 95 -0.71 2.50 12.07
N LEU A 96 0.01 2.79 11.00
CA LEU A 96 1.42 3.15 11.08
C LEU A 96 1.64 4.56 11.62
N ALA A 97 0.67 5.45 11.41
CA ALA A 97 0.82 6.86 11.71
C ALA A 97 0.82 7.14 13.22
N ASP A 98 1.43 8.24 13.61
CA ASP A 98 1.39 8.72 14.99
C ASP A 98 -0.03 9.14 15.34
N ASP A 99 -0.64 8.48 16.33
CA ASP A 99 -2.04 8.70 16.74
C ASP A 99 -3.03 8.63 15.58
N GLY A 100 -2.74 7.81 14.56
CA GLY A 100 -3.61 7.69 13.40
C GLY A 100 -3.64 8.92 12.49
N ARG A 101 -2.73 9.89 12.69
CA ARG A 101 -2.71 11.11 11.90
C ARG A 101 -2.02 10.90 10.56
N VAL A 102 -2.78 10.98 9.49
CA VAL A 102 -2.25 10.94 8.13
C VAL A 102 -2.61 12.25 7.44
N THR A 103 -1.61 12.98 6.98
CA THR A 103 -1.80 14.24 6.27
C THR A 103 -1.47 14.04 4.80
N LEU A 104 -2.40 14.40 3.92
CA LEU A 104 -2.15 14.39 2.48
C LEU A 104 -1.27 15.58 2.13
N VAL A 105 -0.06 15.30 1.61
CA VAL A 105 0.91 16.34 1.22
C VAL A 105 0.79 16.66 -0.26
N LEU A 106 0.64 15.63 -1.08
CA LEU A 106 0.54 15.78 -2.52
C LEU A 106 -0.33 14.67 -3.11
N GLU A 107 -1.19 15.06 -4.06
CA GLU A 107 -1.94 14.11 -4.86
C GLU A 107 -1.89 14.53 -6.32
N GLY A 108 -1.25 13.71 -7.14
CA GLY A 108 -1.06 14.06 -8.53
C GLY A 108 -1.20 12.89 -9.46
#